data_bbf87e27c8afd1bf4abd74718a3b36b3
#
_entry.id   bbf87e27c8afd1bf4abd74718a3b36b3
#
_cell.length_a   1.000
_cell.length_b   1.000
_cell.length_c   1.000
_cell.angle_alpha   90.00
_cell.angle_beta   90.00
_cell.angle_gamma   90.00
#
_symmetry.space_group_name_H-M   'P 1'
#
loop_
_entity.id
_entity.type
_entity.pdbx_description
1 polymer ?
#
loop_
_entity_poly.entity_id
_entity_poly.type
_entity_poly.pdbx_seq_one_letter_code
_entity_poly.pdbx_strand_id
1 'polypeptide(L)'
;PPAHYTEASLVKTMEELGIGRPSTYAPTITTIIARRYVAKENKNLYMTELGEVVNQMMKEAFPSIVDVNFTATMEDLLDKVGDGTVDWKVVVRNFYPDLDESVKEAEKNLEEVKLEDEVTDVICENCGRNMVIKYGPHGKFLACPGFPDCRNTKPYLEKIGVPCPVCGKDVVIRKTKKGRRYYGCEDNPECEFMSWQKPSTKKCPRCGKYMLEKGNKLVCSDEQCGYVENIENNKDN
;
A
#
# COMPACT_ATOMS: atom_id res chain seq x y z
N PRO A 1 -21.42 -7.21 0.85
CA PRO A 1 -20.59 -6.09 1.31
C PRO A 1 -20.51 -5.02 0.23
N PRO A 2 -20.41 -3.73 0.59
CA PRO A 2 -20.23 -2.68 -0.39
C PRO A 2 -18.91 -2.87 -1.15
N ALA A 3 -18.85 -2.38 -2.40
CA ALA A 3 -17.63 -2.44 -3.19
C ALA A 3 -16.55 -1.54 -2.57
N HIS A 4 -15.28 -1.93 -2.72
CA HIS A 4 -14.16 -1.09 -2.31
C HIS A 4 -14.13 0.21 -3.12
N TYR A 5 -13.69 1.29 -2.50
CA TYR A 5 -13.50 2.55 -3.19
C TYR A 5 -12.37 2.45 -4.23
N THR A 6 -12.58 3.09 -5.35
CA THR A 6 -11.51 3.53 -6.26
C THR A 6 -11.16 4.98 -5.93
N GLU A 7 -10.04 5.50 -6.45
CA GLU A 7 -9.73 6.94 -6.27
C GLU A 7 -10.88 7.84 -6.77
N ALA A 8 -11.48 7.50 -7.91
CA ALA A 8 -12.59 8.26 -8.48
C ALA A 8 -13.87 8.19 -7.63
N SER A 9 -14.24 7.00 -7.14
CA SER A 9 -15.43 6.88 -6.30
C SER A 9 -15.22 7.50 -4.91
N LEU A 10 -13.99 7.50 -4.39
CA LEU A 10 -13.67 8.18 -3.14
C LEU A 10 -13.79 9.72 -3.30
N VAL A 11 -13.25 10.29 -4.38
CA VAL A 11 -13.43 11.72 -4.70
C VAL A 11 -14.90 12.08 -4.79
N LYS A 12 -15.70 11.28 -5.50
CA LYS A 12 -17.14 11.51 -5.62
C LYS A 12 -17.83 11.51 -4.25
N THR A 13 -17.52 10.55 -3.39
CA THR A 13 -18.08 10.49 -2.03
C THR A 13 -17.63 11.67 -1.17
N MET A 14 -16.38 12.09 -1.26
CA MET A 14 -15.89 13.30 -0.56
C MET A 14 -16.64 14.55 -1.02
N GLU A 15 -16.87 14.71 -2.32
CA GLU A 15 -17.63 15.80 -2.91
C GLU A 15 -19.09 15.79 -2.42
N GLU A 16 -19.76 14.63 -2.46
CA GLU A 16 -21.14 14.46 -2.00
C GLU A 16 -21.31 14.77 -0.50
N LEU A 17 -20.29 14.52 0.30
CA LEU A 17 -20.25 14.78 1.74
C LEU A 17 -19.73 16.18 2.11
N GLY A 18 -19.28 16.97 1.15
CA GLY A 18 -18.69 18.31 1.39
C GLY A 18 -17.29 18.26 2.02
N ILE A 19 -16.58 17.14 1.95
CA ILE A 19 -15.25 16.94 2.53
C ILE A 19 -14.19 17.32 1.51
N GLY A 20 -13.44 18.38 1.78
CA GLY A 20 -12.41 18.90 0.89
C GLY A 20 -12.97 19.73 -0.27
N ARG A 21 -12.08 20.08 -1.18
CA ARG A 21 -12.38 20.89 -2.38
C ARG A 21 -11.59 20.34 -3.58
N PRO A 22 -11.90 20.71 -4.82
CA PRO A 22 -11.20 20.17 -6.01
C PRO A 22 -9.67 20.21 -5.91
N SER A 23 -9.12 21.24 -5.26
CA SER A 23 -7.68 21.39 -5.06
C SER A 23 -7.09 20.42 -4.04
N THR A 24 -7.89 19.81 -3.14
CA THR A 24 -7.41 18.97 -2.03
C THR A 24 -7.71 17.48 -2.21
N TYR A 25 -8.64 17.08 -3.09
CA TYR A 25 -9.01 15.68 -3.25
C TYR A 25 -7.82 14.77 -3.64
N ALA A 26 -7.14 15.13 -4.74
CA ALA A 26 -6.01 14.33 -5.21
C ALA A 26 -4.81 14.34 -4.24
N PRO A 27 -4.40 15.48 -3.64
CA PRO A 27 -3.38 15.51 -2.59
C PRO A 27 -3.71 14.65 -1.38
N THR A 28 -4.97 14.65 -0.91
CA THR A 28 -5.41 13.83 0.22
C THR A 28 -5.23 12.34 -0.08
N ILE A 29 -5.74 11.87 -1.23
CA ILE A 29 -5.62 10.46 -1.64
C ILE A 29 -4.14 10.08 -1.79
N THR A 30 -3.34 10.92 -2.42
CA THR A 30 -1.90 10.69 -2.56
C THR A 30 -1.22 10.57 -1.19
N THR A 31 -1.60 11.41 -0.24
CA THR A 31 -1.03 11.42 1.12
C THR A 31 -1.38 10.15 1.89
N ILE A 32 -2.64 9.70 1.89
CA ILE A 32 -3.04 8.49 2.63
C ILE A 32 -2.39 7.23 2.05
N ILE A 33 -2.18 7.19 0.73
CA ILE A 33 -1.44 6.10 0.09
C ILE A 33 0.06 6.19 0.40
N ALA A 34 0.67 7.38 0.32
CA ALA A 34 2.08 7.58 0.63
C ALA A 34 2.42 7.25 2.09
N ARG A 35 1.54 7.58 3.02
CA ARG A 35 1.63 7.23 4.44
C ARG A 35 1.26 5.77 4.73
N ARG A 36 0.82 5.02 3.73
CA ARG A 36 0.41 3.61 3.83
C ARG A 36 -0.75 3.34 4.76
N TYR A 37 -1.60 4.31 4.99
CA TYR A 37 -2.88 4.08 5.65
C TYR A 37 -3.83 3.31 4.74
N VAL A 38 -3.64 3.48 3.43
CA VAL A 38 -4.40 2.82 2.37
C VAL A 38 -3.44 2.22 1.34
N ALA A 39 -3.69 0.98 0.92
CA ALA A 39 -3.03 0.32 -0.20
C ALA A 39 -3.92 0.38 -1.45
N LYS A 40 -3.30 0.50 -2.62
CA LYS A 40 -3.99 0.48 -3.90
C LYS A 40 -3.66 -0.81 -4.66
N GLU A 41 -4.67 -1.62 -4.91
CA GLU A 41 -4.55 -2.86 -5.68
C GLU A 41 -5.60 -2.88 -6.79
N ASN A 42 -5.17 -3.12 -8.03
CA ASN A 42 -6.06 -3.22 -9.20
C ASN A 42 -7.11 -2.08 -9.30
N LYS A 43 -6.75 -0.84 -8.99
CA LYS A 43 -7.57 0.38 -8.90
C LYS A 43 -8.41 0.52 -7.62
N ASN A 44 -8.57 -0.52 -6.82
CA ASN A 44 -9.30 -0.47 -5.56
C ASN A 44 -8.38 -0.01 -4.42
N LEU A 45 -8.98 0.67 -3.45
CA LEU A 45 -8.34 1.14 -2.23
C LEU A 45 -8.72 0.21 -1.07
N TYR A 46 -7.72 -0.24 -0.33
CA TYR A 46 -7.87 -1.12 0.84
C TYR A 46 -7.23 -0.45 2.04
N MET A 47 -7.93 -0.44 3.17
CA MET A 47 -7.33 -0.01 4.43
C MET A 47 -6.25 -1.00 4.85
N THR A 48 -5.10 -0.51 5.28
CA THR A 48 -4.02 -1.33 5.83
C THR A 48 -4.19 -1.48 7.33
N GLU A 49 -3.52 -2.45 7.95
CA GLU A 49 -3.48 -2.59 9.41
C GLU A 49 -3.02 -1.31 10.10
N LEU A 50 -1.96 -0.67 9.59
CA LEU A 50 -1.53 0.65 10.08
C LEU A 50 -2.63 1.69 9.95
N GLY A 51 -3.36 1.71 8.83
CA GLY A 51 -4.48 2.63 8.59
C GLY A 51 -5.61 2.41 9.60
N GLU A 52 -5.93 1.15 9.90
CA GLU A 52 -6.96 0.80 10.87
C GLU A 52 -6.60 1.27 12.28
N VAL A 53 -5.38 0.96 12.74
CA VAL A 53 -4.88 1.40 14.05
C VAL A 53 -4.86 2.92 14.17
N VAL A 54 -4.32 3.64 13.17
CA VAL A 54 -4.31 5.10 13.17
C VAL A 54 -5.71 5.68 13.16
N ASN A 55 -6.63 5.12 12.36
CA ASN A 55 -8.01 5.59 12.31
C ASN A 55 -8.72 5.38 13.65
N GLN A 56 -8.53 4.24 14.29
CA GLN A 56 -9.12 3.95 15.60
C GLN A 56 -8.58 4.93 16.65
N MET A 57 -7.25 5.09 16.73
CA MET A 57 -6.60 6.04 17.64
C MET A 57 -7.11 7.46 17.44
N MET A 58 -7.24 7.92 16.20
CA MET A 58 -7.74 9.27 15.90
C MET A 58 -9.20 9.44 16.28
N LYS A 59 -10.04 8.42 16.09
CA LYS A 59 -11.46 8.47 16.52
C LYS A 59 -11.60 8.51 18.03
N GLU A 60 -10.76 7.82 18.75
CA GLU A 60 -10.77 7.79 20.22
C GLU A 60 -10.25 9.11 20.82
N ALA A 61 -9.15 9.64 20.29
CA ALA A 61 -8.52 10.85 20.80
C ALA A 61 -9.21 12.14 20.35
N PHE A 62 -9.80 12.15 19.14
CA PHE A 62 -10.34 13.36 18.50
C PHE A 62 -11.73 13.12 17.88
N PRO A 63 -12.71 12.61 18.63
CA PRO A 63 -14.01 12.20 18.09
C PRO A 63 -14.78 13.35 17.42
N SER A 64 -14.64 14.57 17.94
CA SER A 64 -15.30 15.75 17.38
C SER A 64 -14.67 16.25 16.08
N ILE A 65 -13.36 16.01 15.89
CA ILE A 65 -12.62 16.45 14.70
C ILE A 65 -12.68 15.40 13.60
N VAL A 66 -12.62 14.11 13.98
CA VAL A 66 -12.72 12.98 13.06
C VAL A 66 -14.19 12.66 12.78
N ASP A 67 -14.92 13.67 12.32
CA ASP A 67 -16.34 13.62 11.98
C ASP A 67 -16.57 14.25 10.60
N VAL A 68 -17.43 13.61 9.81
CA VAL A 68 -17.74 14.06 8.44
C VAL A 68 -18.41 15.45 8.45
N ASN A 69 -19.33 15.66 9.37
CA ASN A 69 -20.08 16.92 9.46
C ASN A 69 -19.17 18.05 9.94
N PHE A 70 -18.26 17.77 10.87
CA PHE A 70 -17.27 18.73 11.31
C PHE A 70 -16.40 19.21 10.14
N THR A 71 -15.87 18.26 9.36
CA THR A 71 -15.02 18.58 8.21
C THR A 71 -15.78 19.40 7.16
N ALA A 72 -17.00 18.99 6.82
CA ALA A 72 -17.86 19.73 5.86
C ALA A 72 -18.18 21.15 6.36
N THR A 73 -18.53 21.30 7.65
CA THR A 73 -18.82 22.61 8.27
C THR A 73 -17.57 23.51 8.25
N MET A 74 -16.39 22.95 8.51
CA MET A 74 -15.15 23.72 8.46
C MET A 74 -14.81 24.20 7.06
N GLU A 75 -15.01 23.36 6.04
CA GLU A 75 -14.83 23.74 4.64
C GLU A 75 -15.77 24.90 4.26
N ASP A 76 -17.05 24.85 4.68
CA ASP A 76 -18.03 25.92 4.43
C ASP A 76 -17.66 27.21 5.16
N LEU A 77 -17.09 27.14 6.37
CA LEU A 77 -16.57 28.31 7.08
C LEU A 77 -15.37 28.93 6.36
N LEU A 78 -14.48 28.09 5.83
CA LEU A 78 -13.32 28.56 5.07
C LEU A 78 -13.74 29.22 3.75
N ASP A 79 -14.79 28.74 3.08
CA ASP A 79 -15.36 29.41 1.90
C ASP A 79 -15.89 30.80 2.26
N LYS A 80 -16.62 30.92 3.40
CA LYS A 80 -17.11 32.22 3.91
C LYS A 80 -15.97 33.19 4.28
N VAL A 81 -14.83 32.65 4.72
CA VAL A 81 -13.62 33.46 4.92
C VAL A 81 -13.08 33.94 3.59
N GLY A 82 -13.07 33.07 2.56
CA GLY A 82 -12.67 33.43 1.20
C GLY A 82 -13.56 34.52 0.59
N ASP A 83 -14.87 34.48 0.86
CA ASP A 83 -15.86 35.48 0.41
C ASP A 83 -15.81 36.77 1.27
N GLY A 84 -15.00 36.84 2.29
CA GLY A 84 -14.86 38.00 3.17
C GLY A 84 -16.05 38.23 4.12
N THR A 85 -16.95 37.25 4.26
CA THR A 85 -18.13 37.33 5.14
C THR A 85 -17.85 36.89 6.58
N VAL A 86 -16.77 36.15 6.82
CA VAL A 86 -16.31 35.68 8.13
C VAL A 86 -14.83 36.02 8.32
N ASP A 87 -14.46 36.54 9.48
CA ASP A 87 -13.06 36.75 9.83
C ASP A 87 -12.40 35.41 10.21
N TRP A 88 -11.31 35.08 9.51
CA TRP A 88 -10.55 33.85 9.78
C TRP A 88 -10.08 33.70 11.24
N LYS A 89 -9.81 34.83 11.92
CA LYS A 89 -9.41 34.81 13.34
C LYS A 89 -10.52 34.29 14.26
N VAL A 90 -11.78 34.51 13.88
CA VAL A 90 -12.93 33.97 14.62
C VAL A 90 -12.99 32.47 14.47
N VAL A 91 -12.78 31.96 13.25
CA VAL A 91 -12.76 30.51 12.98
C VAL A 91 -11.66 29.81 13.82
N VAL A 92 -10.45 30.34 13.76
CA VAL A 92 -9.30 29.79 14.53
C VAL A 92 -9.55 29.89 16.03
N ARG A 93 -10.06 31.02 16.52
CA ARG A 93 -10.30 31.23 17.96
C ARG A 93 -11.35 30.27 18.52
N ASN A 94 -12.34 29.90 17.71
CA ASN A 94 -13.39 28.98 18.12
C ASN A 94 -12.93 27.52 18.05
N PHE A 95 -12.01 27.18 17.16
CA PHE A 95 -11.52 25.83 16.95
C PHE A 95 -10.36 25.45 17.88
N TYR A 96 -9.41 26.38 18.09
CA TYR A 96 -8.14 26.06 18.73
C TYR A 96 -8.26 25.59 20.20
N PRO A 97 -9.13 26.13 21.05
CA PRO A 97 -9.23 25.70 22.46
C PRO A 97 -9.60 24.22 22.58
N ASP A 98 -10.58 23.75 21.83
CA ASP A 98 -11.05 22.36 21.85
C ASP A 98 -9.98 21.40 21.30
N LEU A 99 -9.26 21.84 20.26
CA LEU A 99 -8.11 21.09 19.74
C LEU A 99 -6.99 20.98 20.78
N ASP A 100 -6.61 22.10 21.42
CA ASP A 100 -5.53 22.12 22.41
C ASP A 100 -5.85 21.24 23.63
N GLU A 101 -7.10 21.24 24.08
CA GLU A 101 -7.57 20.37 25.17
C GLU A 101 -7.51 18.89 24.74
N SER A 102 -8.05 18.56 23.56
CA SER A 102 -8.01 17.18 23.02
C SER A 102 -6.59 16.67 22.84
N VAL A 103 -5.66 17.51 22.39
CA VAL A 103 -4.23 17.14 22.25
C VAL A 103 -3.62 16.84 23.61
N LYS A 104 -3.85 17.70 24.62
CA LYS A 104 -3.33 17.48 25.99
C LYS A 104 -3.88 16.22 26.66
N GLU A 105 -5.16 15.89 26.38
CA GLU A 105 -5.75 14.65 26.85
C GLU A 105 -5.18 13.43 26.10
N ALA A 106 -5.02 13.53 24.79
CA ALA A 106 -4.42 12.47 23.98
C ALA A 106 -2.98 12.18 24.41
N GLU A 107 -2.16 13.20 24.65
CA GLU A 107 -0.77 13.04 25.14
C GLU A 107 -0.68 12.31 26.49
N LYS A 108 -1.73 12.38 27.33
CA LYS A 108 -1.76 11.70 28.64
C LYS A 108 -2.31 10.28 28.54
N ASN A 109 -3.28 10.05 27.66
CA ASN A 109 -4.11 8.86 27.67
C ASN A 109 -3.79 7.88 26.52
N LEU A 110 -3.17 8.34 25.43
CA LEU A 110 -2.80 7.46 24.33
C LEU A 110 -1.63 6.58 24.74
N GLU A 111 -1.85 5.27 24.72
CA GLU A 111 -0.79 4.28 24.85
C GLU A 111 -0.03 4.11 23.55
N GLU A 112 1.27 3.79 23.64
CA GLU A 112 2.08 3.46 22.48
C GLU A 112 1.58 2.15 21.83
N VAL A 113 0.89 2.26 20.71
CA VAL A 113 0.45 1.06 19.94
C VAL A 113 1.64 0.53 19.15
N LYS A 114 2.13 -0.64 19.53
CA LYS A 114 3.14 -1.38 18.77
C LYS A 114 2.42 -2.35 17.83
N LEU A 115 2.55 -2.12 16.53
CA LEU A 115 2.18 -3.12 15.56
C LEU A 115 3.09 -4.33 15.74
N GLU A 116 2.50 -5.53 15.84
CA GLU A 116 3.28 -6.75 15.90
C GLU A 116 4.04 -6.94 14.58
N ASP A 117 5.33 -7.24 14.71
CA ASP A 117 6.15 -7.50 13.54
C ASP A 117 5.80 -8.87 12.95
N GLU A 118 5.50 -8.92 11.67
CA GLU A 118 5.30 -10.18 10.95
C GLU A 118 6.63 -10.95 10.88
N VAL A 119 6.71 -12.05 11.63
CA VAL A 119 7.91 -12.91 11.67
C VAL A 119 7.97 -13.74 10.39
N THR A 120 9.16 -13.83 9.79
CA THR A 120 9.40 -14.61 8.58
C THR A 120 10.29 -15.82 8.85
N ASP A 121 10.33 -16.76 7.92
CA ASP A 121 11.25 -17.92 7.96
C ASP A 121 12.69 -17.56 7.58
N VAL A 122 12.96 -16.31 7.20
CA VAL A 122 14.29 -15.84 6.81
C VAL A 122 15.16 -15.64 8.03
N ILE A 123 16.25 -16.38 8.11
CA ILE A 123 17.19 -16.31 9.23
C ILE A 123 18.20 -15.17 9.01
N CYS A 124 18.45 -14.42 10.07
CA CYS A 124 19.49 -13.40 10.09
C CYS A 124 20.88 -14.07 10.11
N GLU A 125 21.72 -13.77 9.12
CA GLU A 125 23.07 -14.32 8.97
C GLU A 125 24.01 -13.92 10.11
N ASN A 126 23.73 -12.77 10.77
CA ASN A 126 24.61 -12.24 11.81
C ASN A 126 24.31 -12.82 13.19
N CYS A 127 23.06 -13.18 13.51
CA CYS A 127 22.68 -13.57 14.86
C CYS A 127 21.72 -14.78 14.95
N GLY A 128 21.33 -15.37 13.82
CA GLY A 128 20.50 -16.57 13.76
C GLY A 128 19.02 -16.39 14.11
N ARG A 129 18.54 -15.16 14.40
CA ARG A 129 17.12 -14.91 14.69
C ARG A 129 16.32 -14.85 13.39
N ASN A 130 15.05 -15.22 13.44
CA ASN A 130 14.12 -14.99 12.33
C ASN A 130 13.96 -13.50 12.08
N MET A 131 14.08 -13.10 10.82
CA MET A 131 13.88 -11.70 10.43
C MET A 131 12.39 -11.37 10.39
N VAL A 132 12.07 -10.11 10.63
CA VAL A 132 10.72 -9.59 10.64
C VAL A 132 10.51 -8.60 9.49
N ILE A 133 9.27 -8.50 9.01
CA ILE A 133 8.91 -7.52 7.99
C ILE A 133 8.75 -6.15 8.66
N LYS A 134 9.55 -5.20 8.22
CA LYS A 134 9.42 -3.79 8.61
C LYS A 134 9.08 -2.92 7.39
N TYR A 135 8.52 -1.78 7.67
CA TYR A 135 8.16 -0.80 6.65
C TYR A 135 9.13 0.38 6.70
N GLY A 136 9.83 0.63 5.60
CA GLY A 136 10.74 1.77 5.43
C GLY A 136 10.24 2.76 4.36
N PRO A 137 10.96 3.86 4.10
CA PRO A 137 10.59 4.87 3.10
C PRO A 137 10.39 4.31 1.68
N HIS A 138 11.05 3.19 1.38
CA HIS A 138 11.02 2.57 0.05
C HIS A 138 10.13 1.32 -0.05
N GLY A 139 9.37 0.98 1.00
CA GLY A 139 8.50 -0.20 1.04
C GLY A 139 8.88 -1.19 2.14
N LYS A 140 8.34 -2.40 2.03
CA LYS A 140 8.66 -3.51 2.94
C LYS A 140 10.14 -3.90 2.82
N PHE A 141 10.76 -4.22 3.94
CA PHE A 141 12.10 -4.81 4.01
C PHE A 141 12.15 -5.78 5.20
N LEU A 142 13.09 -6.69 5.17
CA LEU A 142 13.35 -7.60 6.28
C LEU A 142 14.36 -6.95 7.22
N ALA A 143 14.04 -6.93 8.50
CA ALA A 143 14.92 -6.43 9.54
C ALA A 143 15.16 -7.50 10.60
N CYS A 144 16.34 -7.48 11.20
CA CYS A 144 16.60 -8.32 12.35
C CYS A 144 15.91 -7.75 13.60
N PRO A 145 15.13 -8.55 14.36
CA PRO A 145 14.50 -8.07 15.60
C PRO A 145 15.51 -7.80 16.73
N GLY A 146 16.77 -8.14 16.53
CA GLY A 146 17.85 -7.87 17.49
C GLY A 146 18.37 -6.42 17.47
N PHE A 147 17.69 -5.49 16.78
CA PHE A 147 18.05 -4.07 16.85
C PHE A 147 17.93 -3.56 18.31
N PRO A 148 18.86 -2.71 18.81
CA PRO A 148 19.99 -2.08 18.08
C PRO A 148 21.28 -2.91 17.95
N ASP A 149 21.39 -4.05 18.64
CA ASP A 149 22.61 -4.88 18.67
C ASP A 149 22.92 -5.53 17.31
N CYS A 150 21.88 -5.97 16.62
CA CYS A 150 21.98 -6.50 15.25
C CYS A 150 21.20 -5.62 14.27
N ARG A 151 21.92 -4.95 13.38
CA ARG A 151 21.34 -4.01 12.41
C ARG A 151 21.20 -4.62 11.01
N ASN A 152 21.16 -5.95 10.90
CA ASN A 152 21.05 -6.62 9.61
C ASN A 152 19.69 -6.37 8.97
N THR A 153 19.68 -5.98 7.70
CA THR A 153 18.48 -5.77 6.90
C THR A 153 18.63 -6.41 5.52
N LYS A 154 17.53 -6.94 4.98
CA LYS A 154 17.46 -7.50 3.62
C LYS A 154 16.28 -6.90 2.86
N PRO A 155 16.33 -6.80 1.53
CA PRO A 155 15.17 -6.44 0.75
C PRO A 155 14.07 -7.49 0.91
N TYR A 156 12.81 -7.05 1.08
CA TYR A 156 11.67 -7.95 1.05
C TYR A 156 11.35 -8.29 -0.41
N LEU A 157 11.44 -9.56 -0.75
CA LEU A 157 11.17 -10.07 -2.08
C LEU A 157 9.81 -10.78 -2.09
N GLU A 158 8.83 -10.16 -2.75
CA GLU A 158 7.49 -10.71 -2.92
C GLU A 158 7.53 -11.87 -3.92
N LYS A 159 7.36 -13.09 -3.43
CA LYS A 159 7.32 -14.31 -4.24
C LYS A 159 5.99 -14.43 -4.96
N ILE A 160 6.00 -14.78 -6.24
CA ILE A 160 4.76 -14.94 -7.04
C ILE A 160 4.28 -16.38 -7.14
N GLY A 161 4.94 -17.32 -6.45
CA GLY A 161 4.62 -18.75 -6.45
C GLY A 161 4.94 -19.46 -7.79
N VAL A 162 5.83 -18.89 -8.60
CA VAL A 162 6.25 -19.46 -9.87
C VAL A 162 7.75 -19.77 -9.80
N PRO A 163 8.18 -21.00 -10.10
CA PRO A 163 9.59 -21.34 -10.14
C PRO A 163 10.30 -20.64 -11.30
N CYS A 164 11.53 -20.22 -11.07
CA CYS A 164 12.36 -19.64 -12.11
C CYS A 164 12.63 -20.66 -13.23
N PRO A 165 12.35 -20.32 -14.49
CA PRO A 165 12.54 -21.25 -15.60
C PRO A 165 14.00 -21.58 -15.89
N VAL A 166 14.95 -20.86 -15.29
CA VAL A 166 16.40 -21.04 -15.49
C VAL A 166 17.00 -21.88 -14.37
N CYS A 167 16.75 -21.55 -13.09
CA CYS A 167 17.42 -22.20 -11.97
C CYS A 167 16.45 -22.93 -11.00
N GLY A 168 15.13 -22.82 -11.20
CA GLY A 168 14.12 -23.46 -10.36
C GLY A 168 13.81 -22.77 -9.02
N LYS A 169 14.59 -21.75 -8.59
CA LYS A 169 14.30 -20.94 -7.41
C LYS A 169 13.09 -20.04 -7.66
N ASP A 170 12.62 -19.30 -6.66
CA ASP A 170 11.41 -18.49 -6.78
C ASP A 170 11.59 -17.29 -7.70
N VAL A 171 10.54 -16.99 -8.48
CA VAL A 171 10.41 -15.71 -9.16
C VAL A 171 9.78 -14.71 -8.21
N VAL A 172 10.38 -13.51 -8.15
CA VAL A 172 9.98 -12.43 -7.25
C VAL A 172 9.69 -11.14 -8.02
N ILE A 173 8.87 -10.28 -7.40
CA ILE A 173 8.63 -8.93 -7.92
C ILE A 173 9.79 -8.04 -7.53
N ARG A 174 10.39 -7.39 -8.51
CA ARG A 174 11.46 -6.39 -8.34
C ARG A 174 11.06 -5.06 -8.94
N LYS A 175 11.74 -3.99 -8.54
CA LYS A 175 11.56 -2.65 -9.09
C LYS A 175 12.86 -2.15 -9.71
N THR A 176 12.76 -1.51 -10.86
CA THR A 176 13.89 -0.78 -11.46
C THR A 176 14.18 0.49 -10.64
N LYS A 177 15.34 1.13 -10.88
CA LYS A 177 15.67 2.45 -10.28
C LYS A 177 14.60 3.52 -10.54
N LYS A 178 13.84 3.40 -11.64
CA LYS A 178 12.73 4.30 -12.00
C LYS A 178 11.38 3.85 -11.44
N GLY A 179 11.33 2.85 -10.54
CA GLY A 179 10.12 2.37 -9.89
C GLY A 179 9.25 1.40 -10.71
N ARG A 180 9.62 1.08 -11.96
CA ARG A 180 8.86 0.13 -12.79
C ARG A 180 9.04 -1.29 -12.26
N ARG A 181 7.92 -2.02 -12.07
CA ARG A 181 7.92 -3.42 -11.64
C ARG A 181 8.36 -4.35 -12.78
N TYR A 182 9.10 -5.40 -12.42
CA TYR A 182 9.45 -6.52 -13.28
C TYR A 182 9.55 -7.80 -12.45
N TYR A 183 9.54 -8.94 -13.11
CA TYR A 183 9.69 -10.25 -12.49
C TYR A 183 11.13 -10.73 -12.68
N GLY A 184 11.79 -11.14 -11.63
CA GLY A 184 13.16 -11.62 -11.67
C GLY A 184 13.37 -12.81 -10.75
N CYS A 185 14.48 -13.52 -10.91
CA CYS A 185 14.83 -14.58 -9.98
C CYS A 185 15.22 -13.99 -8.60
N GLU A 186 14.87 -14.70 -7.52
CA GLU A 186 15.31 -14.32 -6.17
C GLU A 186 16.84 -14.38 -6.04
N ASP A 187 17.48 -15.25 -6.80
CA ASP A 187 18.93 -15.50 -6.81
C ASP A 187 19.72 -14.53 -7.72
N ASN A 188 19.12 -13.42 -8.14
CA ASN A 188 19.85 -12.42 -8.90
C ASN A 188 20.87 -11.69 -7.97
N PRO A 189 22.18 -11.58 -8.34
CA PRO A 189 22.70 -11.63 -9.70
C PRO A 189 23.14 -13.01 -10.22
N GLU A 190 23.21 -14.06 -9.41
CA GLU A 190 23.68 -15.38 -9.83
C GLU A 190 22.78 -15.99 -10.96
N CYS A 191 21.49 -15.69 -10.92
CA CYS A 191 20.54 -16.03 -11.96
C CYS A 191 19.96 -14.75 -12.59
N GLU A 192 20.29 -14.49 -13.84
CA GLU A 192 19.91 -13.28 -14.57
C GLU A 192 18.48 -13.31 -15.14
N PHE A 193 17.65 -14.29 -14.74
CA PHE A 193 16.27 -14.36 -15.24
C PHE A 193 15.50 -13.09 -14.95
N MET A 194 14.94 -12.49 -16.01
CA MET A 194 14.10 -11.29 -15.95
C MET A 194 12.96 -11.36 -16.96
N SER A 195 11.78 -10.89 -16.55
CA SER A 195 10.63 -10.73 -17.43
C SER A 195 9.82 -9.49 -17.06
N TRP A 196 9.31 -8.78 -18.07
CA TRP A 196 8.36 -7.68 -17.88
C TRP A 196 6.93 -8.13 -17.68
N GLN A 197 6.62 -9.35 -18.07
CA GLN A 197 5.31 -9.98 -17.93
C GLN A 197 5.41 -11.06 -16.86
N LYS A 198 4.31 -11.31 -16.17
CA LYS A 198 4.27 -12.33 -15.12
C LYS A 198 4.46 -13.71 -15.73
N PRO A 199 5.49 -14.47 -15.34
CA PRO A 199 5.63 -15.86 -15.75
C PRO A 199 4.50 -16.71 -15.16
N SER A 200 4.07 -17.72 -15.92
CA SER A 200 3.11 -18.71 -15.48
C SER A 200 3.80 -20.02 -15.11
N THR A 201 3.18 -20.77 -14.21
CA THR A 201 3.60 -22.17 -13.92
C THR A 201 3.36 -23.10 -15.10
N LYS A 202 2.48 -22.71 -16.04
CA LYS A 202 2.11 -23.51 -17.20
C LYS A 202 3.21 -23.49 -18.24
N LYS A 203 3.54 -24.67 -18.78
CA LYS A 203 4.49 -24.79 -19.89
C LYS A 203 3.75 -24.78 -21.22
N CYS A 204 4.38 -24.25 -22.25
CA CYS A 204 3.85 -24.24 -23.59
C CYS A 204 3.68 -25.69 -24.12
N PRO A 205 2.48 -26.10 -24.55
CA PRO A 205 2.25 -27.46 -25.04
C PRO A 205 2.96 -27.74 -26.37
N ARG A 206 3.37 -26.69 -27.11
CA ARG A 206 4.02 -26.85 -28.42
C ARG A 206 5.54 -26.99 -28.30
N CYS A 207 6.21 -26.23 -27.40
CA CYS A 207 7.68 -26.22 -27.33
C CYS A 207 8.25 -26.48 -25.93
N GLY A 208 7.40 -26.65 -24.89
CA GLY A 208 7.82 -26.91 -23.52
C GLY A 208 8.41 -25.72 -22.74
N LYS A 209 8.60 -24.55 -23.40
CA LYS A 209 9.08 -23.33 -22.71
C LYS A 209 8.01 -22.77 -21.80
N TYR A 210 8.39 -21.90 -20.83
CA TYR A 210 7.44 -21.24 -19.95
C TYR A 210 6.52 -20.27 -20.69
N MET A 211 5.37 -20.00 -20.11
CA MET A 211 4.41 -19.05 -20.67
C MET A 211 4.37 -17.77 -19.86
N LEU A 212 3.91 -16.69 -20.47
CA LEU A 212 3.80 -15.36 -19.90
C LEU A 212 2.34 -14.91 -19.90
N GLU A 213 1.89 -14.32 -18.77
CA GLU A 213 0.55 -13.74 -18.66
C GLU A 213 0.51 -12.38 -19.36
N LYS A 214 -0.37 -12.22 -20.37
CA LYS A 214 -0.60 -10.99 -21.10
C LYS A 214 -2.11 -10.67 -21.16
N GLY A 215 -2.61 -9.93 -20.18
CA GLY A 215 -4.05 -9.72 -19.99
C GLY A 215 -4.73 -11.06 -19.66
N ASN A 216 -5.75 -11.43 -20.42
CA ASN A 216 -6.47 -12.71 -20.26
C ASN A 216 -5.88 -13.86 -21.10
N LYS A 217 -4.63 -13.75 -21.52
CA LYS A 217 -3.98 -14.76 -22.36
C LYS A 217 -2.66 -15.20 -21.76
N LEU A 218 -2.34 -16.48 -21.97
CA LEU A 218 -1.01 -17.04 -21.81
C LEU A 218 -0.32 -17.07 -23.17
N VAL A 219 0.86 -16.50 -23.25
CA VAL A 219 1.67 -16.40 -24.48
C VAL A 219 2.97 -17.14 -24.25
N CYS A 220 3.40 -17.93 -25.20
CA CYS A 220 4.71 -18.59 -25.12
C CYS A 220 5.83 -17.56 -25.02
N SER A 221 6.81 -17.82 -24.16
CA SER A 221 8.00 -16.96 -24.02
C SER A 221 8.90 -16.96 -25.27
N ASP A 222 8.74 -17.94 -26.13
CA ASP A 222 9.42 -18.03 -27.41
C ASP A 222 8.59 -17.35 -28.51
N GLU A 223 9.07 -16.22 -28.99
CA GLU A 223 8.41 -15.46 -30.07
C GLU A 223 8.27 -16.27 -31.38
N GLN A 224 9.21 -17.16 -31.63
CA GLN A 224 9.15 -18.03 -32.84
C GLN A 224 8.08 -19.12 -32.72
N CYS A 225 7.78 -19.56 -31.52
CA CYS A 225 6.73 -20.56 -31.28
C CYS A 225 5.33 -19.96 -31.49
N GLY A 226 5.11 -18.72 -31.08
CA GLY A 226 3.87 -17.98 -31.29
C GLY A 226 2.61 -18.57 -30.66
N TYR A 227 2.72 -19.59 -29.79
CA TYR A 227 1.57 -20.24 -29.17
C TYR A 227 0.90 -19.29 -28.16
N VAL A 228 -0.43 -19.20 -28.27
CA VAL A 228 -1.28 -18.37 -27.38
C VAL A 228 -2.50 -19.17 -26.96
N GLU A 229 -2.88 -19.11 -25.70
CA GLU A 229 -4.14 -19.65 -25.19
C GLU A 229 -4.83 -18.64 -24.29
N ASN A 230 -6.15 -18.73 -24.13
CA ASN A 230 -6.89 -17.90 -23.19
C ASN A 230 -6.75 -18.48 -21.78
N ILE A 231 -6.63 -17.59 -20.78
CA ILE A 231 -6.75 -17.98 -19.37
C ILE A 231 -8.24 -18.27 -19.15
N GLU A 232 -8.60 -19.54 -18.92
CA GLU A 232 -9.93 -19.89 -18.45
C GLU A 232 -10.10 -19.31 -17.06
N ASN A 233 -10.96 -18.30 -16.91
CA ASN A 233 -11.40 -17.84 -15.61
C ASN A 233 -12.27 -18.95 -15.01
N ASN A 234 -11.70 -19.85 -14.22
CA ASN A 234 -12.47 -20.65 -13.28
C ASN A 234 -13.13 -19.70 -12.29
N LYS A 235 -14.33 -19.24 -12.65
CA LYS A 235 -15.32 -18.71 -11.71
C LYS A 235 -16.00 -19.92 -11.10
N ASP A 236 -15.34 -20.58 -10.17
CA ASP A 236 -16.00 -21.55 -9.31
C ASP A 236 -15.54 -21.33 -7.87
N ASN A 237 -16.54 -20.99 -7.06
CA ASN A 237 -16.69 -20.86 -5.60
C ASN A 237 -16.17 -19.59 -4.93
#